data_f879169f0bc761f595f6f9a57a1840a8
#
_entry.id   f879169f0bc761f595f6f9a57a1840a8
#
_cell.length_a   1.000
_cell.length_b   1.000
_cell.length_c   1.000
_cell.angle_alpha   90.00
_cell.angle_beta   90.00
_cell.angle_gamma   90.00
#
_symmetry.space_group_name_H-M   'P 1'
#
loop_
_entity.id
_entity.type
_entity.pdbx_description
1 polymer ?
#
loop_
_entity_poly.entity_id
_entity_poly.type
_entity_poly.pdbx_seq_one_letter_code
_entity_poly.pdbx_strand_id
1 'polypeptide(L)'
;DAYQSRGLGDVYKRQVYGWGDREAGGWCERLRRDWMQLPAAPVIYPLGIRGDGLERVAARWRSEWQCRGELRRQTPEGVLLAVGLNDTARVGRPDGRQQLNLEAYGFGMGQLLNEMKAETQVLVIGLTPVDEHVMPFADCLWYSNEDVAAHEAVLAETCRDADIPFLPLHRSMLEEPDWLTWMEPDGLHLNGEGHHFINQRCLLYTSPSPRD
;
A
#
# COMPACT_ATOMS: atom_id res chain seq x y z
N ASP A 1 23.65 -18.05 -18.34
CA ASP A 1 24.07 -17.68 -16.96
C ASP A 1 23.82 -16.23 -16.59
N ALA A 2 23.18 -15.42 -17.43
CA ALA A 2 22.83 -14.03 -17.13
C ALA A 2 21.39 -13.86 -16.58
N TYR A 3 20.64 -14.95 -16.43
CA TYR A 3 19.25 -14.94 -15.97
C TYR A 3 19.08 -15.20 -14.46
N GLN A 4 20.14 -15.67 -13.79
CA GLN A 4 20.07 -16.03 -12.37
C GLN A 4 20.33 -14.90 -11.38
N SER A 5 20.68 -13.70 -11.82
CA SER A 5 20.97 -12.56 -10.95
C SER A 5 19.93 -11.43 -10.99
N ARG A 6 18.84 -11.58 -11.75
CA ARG A 6 17.70 -10.66 -11.67
C ARG A 6 16.78 -11.13 -10.56
N GLY A 7 17.26 -10.89 -9.38
CA GLY A 7 16.78 -11.42 -8.12
C GLY A 7 15.35 -11.12 -7.81
N LEU A 8 14.81 -12.01 -7.02
CA LEU A 8 13.59 -11.96 -6.24
C LEU A 8 13.32 -10.59 -5.55
N GLY A 9 14.26 -9.66 -5.56
CA GLY A 9 14.15 -8.31 -4.99
C GLY A 9 13.35 -7.30 -5.80
N ASP A 10 13.06 -7.57 -7.08
CA ASP A 10 12.43 -6.61 -7.98
C ASP A 10 10.90 -6.60 -7.99
N VAL A 11 10.28 -7.46 -7.19
CA VAL A 11 8.89 -7.86 -7.34
C VAL A 11 7.93 -7.13 -6.40
N TYR A 12 8.39 -6.48 -5.37
CA TYR A 12 7.57 -6.12 -4.22
C TYR A 12 7.38 -4.61 -4.04
N LYS A 13 6.18 -4.10 -4.04
CA LYS A 13 5.67 -2.72 -3.91
C LYS A 13 5.67 -1.89 -5.18
N ARG A 14 4.80 -2.30 -6.08
CA ARG A 14 4.55 -1.55 -7.30
C ARG A 14 3.36 -0.59 -7.20
N GLN A 15 2.49 -0.73 -6.19
CA GLN A 15 1.26 0.07 -6.12
C GLN A 15 1.50 1.52 -5.67
N VAL A 16 2.25 1.77 -4.60
CA VAL A 16 2.65 3.15 -4.25
C VAL A 16 3.65 3.71 -5.26
N TYR A 17 4.50 2.85 -5.82
CA TYR A 17 5.42 3.19 -6.93
C TYR A 17 4.67 3.45 -8.24
N GLY A 18 3.40 3.04 -8.36
CA GLY A 18 2.57 3.27 -9.54
C GLY A 18 2.81 2.34 -10.71
N TRP A 19 3.35 1.14 -10.48
CA TRP A 19 3.51 0.15 -11.53
C TRP A 19 2.15 -0.22 -12.14
N GLY A 20 2.09 -0.35 -13.47
CA GLY A 20 0.85 -0.62 -14.21
C GLY A 20 0.15 0.64 -14.70
N ASP A 21 0.27 1.77 -14.02
CA ASP A 21 -0.27 3.05 -14.46
C ASP A 21 0.78 3.85 -15.24
N ARG A 22 0.91 3.53 -16.53
CA ARG A 22 1.92 4.14 -17.42
C ARG A 22 1.65 5.61 -17.72
N GLU A 23 0.41 6.04 -17.59
CA GLU A 23 0.01 7.41 -17.96
C GLU A 23 0.15 8.38 -16.79
N ALA A 24 -0.20 7.94 -15.59
CA ALA A 24 -0.28 8.83 -14.44
C ALA A 24 0.66 8.47 -13.29
N GLY A 25 1.36 7.32 -13.34
CA GLY A 25 2.35 6.95 -12.34
C GLY A 25 1.78 6.43 -11.03
N GLY A 26 0.53 5.94 -11.04
CA GLY A 26 -0.14 5.32 -9.90
C GLY A 26 -0.93 6.28 -9.02
N TRP A 27 -1.67 5.71 -8.06
CA TRP A 27 -2.61 6.45 -7.21
C TRP A 27 -1.95 7.57 -6.40
N CYS A 28 -0.73 7.36 -5.94
CA CYS A 28 0.00 8.35 -5.13
C CYS A 28 0.39 9.58 -5.98
N GLU A 29 0.83 9.37 -7.22
CA GLU A 29 1.15 10.46 -8.14
C GLU A 29 -0.12 11.18 -8.63
N ARG A 30 -1.22 10.45 -8.84
CA ARG A 30 -2.54 11.04 -9.13
C ARG A 30 -2.97 11.95 -7.98
N LEU A 31 -2.91 11.47 -6.73
CA LEU A 31 -3.25 12.24 -5.54
C LEU A 31 -2.36 13.48 -5.41
N ARG A 32 -1.05 13.35 -5.69
CA ARG A 32 -0.12 14.48 -5.69
C ARG A 32 -0.55 15.56 -6.69
N ARG A 33 -0.94 15.17 -7.90
CA ARG A 33 -1.41 16.12 -8.93
C ARG A 33 -2.71 16.80 -8.55
N ASP A 34 -3.65 16.06 -7.97
CA ASP A 34 -4.93 16.60 -7.52
C ASP A 34 -4.71 17.61 -6.38
N TRP A 35 -3.85 17.29 -5.40
CA TRP A 35 -3.56 18.20 -4.30
C TRP A 35 -2.80 19.45 -4.73
N MET A 36 -1.97 19.37 -5.74
CA MET A 36 -1.29 20.57 -6.31
C MET A 36 -2.28 21.59 -6.89
N GLN A 37 -3.52 21.20 -7.21
CA GLN A 37 -4.57 22.12 -7.65
C GLN A 37 -5.27 22.82 -6.48
N LEU A 38 -5.08 22.39 -5.25
CA LEU A 38 -5.68 23.01 -4.08
C LEU A 38 -4.99 24.33 -3.74
N PRO A 39 -5.68 25.31 -3.13
CA PRO A 39 -5.09 26.61 -2.79
C PRO A 39 -3.83 26.52 -1.91
N ALA A 40 -3.78 25.54 -1.01
CA ALA A 40 -2.60 25.31 -0.15
C ALA A 40 -1.49 24.53 -0.85
N ALA A 41 -1.76 23.93 -2.04
CA ALA A 41 -0.86 23.10 -2.82
C ALA A 41 -0.03 22.13 -1.94
N PRO A 42 -0.68 21.22 -1.17
CA PRO A 42 0.04 20.29 -0.29
C PRO A 42 1.03 19.44 -1.09
N VAL A 43 2.20 19.19 -0.50
CA VAL A 43 3.27 18.42 -1.15
C VAL A 43 3.20 16.97 -0.71
N ILE A 44 3.16 16.04 -1.68
CA ILE A 44 3.25 14.60 -1.44
C ILE A 44 4.61 14.08 -1.92
N TYR A 45 5.26 13.29 -1.08
CA TYR A 45 6.50 12.58 -1.41
C TYR A 45 6.21 11.08 -1.57
N PRO A 46 6.18 10.54 -2.81
CA PRO A 46 6.05 9.11 -3.03
C PRO A 46 7.29 8.37 -2.52
N LEU A 47 7.13 7.53 -1.50
CA LEU A 47 8.22 6.80 -0.85
C LEU A 47 8.12 5.28 -1.06
N GLY A 48 7.32 4.86 -2.04
CA GLY A 48 7.15 3.45 -2.38
C GLY A 48 8.43 2.83 -2.94
N ILE A 49 8.93 1.78 -2.29
CA ILE A 49 10.02 0.94 -2.82
C ILE A 49 9.43 -0.43 -3.17
N ARG A 50 9.74 -0.90 -4.38
CA ARG A 50 9.30 -2.23 -4.84
C ARG A 50 9.86 -3.31 -3.92
N GLY A 51 9.01 -4.25 -3.50
CA GLY A 51 9.46 -5.38 -2.70
C GLY A 51 9.43 -5.21 -1.19
N ASP A 52 9.09 -4.03 -0.67
CA ASP A 52 9.03 -3.90 0.78
C ASP A 52 7.76 -4.54 1.36
N GLY A 53 7.90 -5.36 2.35
CA GLY A 53 6.90 -5.71 3.33
C GLY A 53 6.97 -4.78 4.55
N LEU A 54 6.21 -5.12 5.58
CA LEU A 54 6.10 -4.36 6.81
C LEU A 54 7.48 -4.07 7.45
N GLU A 55 8.32 -5.09 7.59
CA GLU A 55 9.62 -4.96 8.27
C GLU A 55 10.54 -3.93 7.60
N ARG A 56 10.58 -3.93 6.26
CA ARG A 56 11.41 -2.97 5.52
C ARG A 56 10.89 -1.55 5.63
N VAL A 57 9.58 -1.37 5.64
CA VAL A 57 8.99 -0.04 5.84
C VAL A 57 9.26 0.44 7.26
N ALA A 58 9.08 -0.42 8.26
CA ALA A 58 9.38 -0.10 9.65
C ALA A 58 10.84 0.33 9.84
N ALA A 59 11.77 -0.34 9.15
CA ALA A 59 13.20 -0.02 9.27
C ALA A 59 13.61 1.35 8.69
N ARG A 60 12.85 1.90 7.72
CA ARG A 60 13.29 3.11 6.99
C ARG A 60 12.38 4.33 7.15
N TRP A 61 11.12 4.18 7.58
CA TRP A 61 10.12 5.25 7.53
C TRP A 61 10.57 6.51 8.26
N ARG A 62 11.13 6.37 9.46
CA ARG A 62 11.51 7.51 10.31
C ARG A 62 12.59 8.37 9.65
N SER A 63 13.64 7.74 9.14
CA SER A 63 14.73 8.47 8.48
C SER A 63 14.25 9.15 7.20
N GLU A 64 13.39 8.49 6.43
CA GLU A 64 12.83 9.08 5.23
C GLU A 64 11.86 10.24 5.53
N TRP A 65 11.01 10.11 6.54
CA TRP A 65 10.09 11.16 6.97
C TRP A 65 10.87 12.38 7.49
N GLN A 66 11.90 12.18 8.32
CA GLN A 66 12.73 13.26 8.86
C GLN A 66 13.52 14.02 7.79
N CYS A 67 13.86 13.37 6.67
CA CYS A 67 14.59 14.02 5.57
C CYS A 67 13.68 14.81 4.62
N ARG A 68 12.37 14.73 4.76
CA ARG A 68 11.39 15.42 3.91
C ARG A 68 10.84 16.64 4.64
N GLY A 69 10.38 17.59 3.86
CA GLY A 69 9.78 18.81 4.38
C GLY A 69 10.34 20.04 3.70
N GLU A 70 9.57 21.11 3.71
CA GLU A 70 9.92 22.37 3.08
C GLU A 70 11.14 23.01 3.77
N LEU A 71 12.09 23.44 2.95
CA LEU A 71 13.28 24.17 3.39
C LEU A 71 14.13 23.44 4.45
N ARG A 72 14.00 22.12 4.58
CA ARG A 72 14.70 21.28 5.58
C ARG A 72 14.45 21.72 7.04
N ARG A 73 13.34 22.39 7.30
CA ARG A 73 12.99 22.94 8.62
C ARG A 73 11.71 22.37 9.18
N GLN A 74 10.93 21.66 8.34
CA GLN A 74 9.64 21.08 8.70
C GLN A 74 9.62 19.62 8.29
N THR A 75 9.06 18.77 9.12
CA THR A 75 8.71 17.42 8.76
C THR A 75 7.34 17.40 8.06
N PRO A 76 7.02 16.41 7.23
CA PRO A 76 5.69 16.27 6.67
C PRO A 76 4.60 16.19 7.76
N GLU A 77 3.43 16.76 7.49
CA GLU A 77 2.33 16.83 8.46
C GLU A 77 1.61 15.50 8.66
N GLY A 78 1.82 14.54 7.76
CA GLY A 78 1.18 13.23 7.83
C GLY A 78 1.84 12.18 6.96
N VAL A 79 1.44 10.94 7.20
CA VAL A 79 1.85 9.75 6.44
C VAL A 79 0.61 9.02 5.91
N LEU A 80 0.59 8.73 4.62
CA LEU A 80 -0.31 7.77 4.01
C LEU A 80 0.43 6.42 3.94
N LEU A 81 0.08 5.48 4.79
CA LEU A 81 0.73 4.17 4.88
C LEU A 81 -0.06 3.12 4.09
N ALA A 82 0.56 2.56 3.05
CA ALA A 82 0.03 1.45 2.27
C ALA A 82 1.06 0.32 2.25
N VAL A 83 0.92 -0.69 3.09
CA VAL A 83 1.84 -1.84 3.22
C VAL A 83 1.10 -3.07 3.72
N GLY A 84 1.56 -4.26 3.31
CA GLY A 84 1.03 -5.52 3.82
C GLY A 84 0.73 -6.55 2.73
N LEU A 85 0.40 -6.14 1.49
CA LEU A 85 0.08 -7.11 0.44
C LEU A 85 1.21 -8.12 0.20
N ASN A 86 2.47 -7.69 0.24
CA ASN A 86 3.60 -8.61 0.09
C ASN A 86 3.73 -9.60 1.24
N ASP A 87 3.34 -9.17 2.43
CA ASP A 87 3.42 -9.98 3.64
C ASP A 87 2.45 -11.17 3.58
N THR A 88 1.37 -11.07 2.77
CA THR A 88 0.38 -12.15 2.56
C THR A 88 0.91 -13.31 1.72
N ALA A 89 1.93 -13.07 0.89
CA ALA A 89 2.41 -14.06 -0.08
C ALA A 89 2.88 -15.36 0.58
N ARG A 90 2.45 -16.49 0.01
CA ARG A 90 2.97 -17.83 0.35
C ARG A 90 4.08 -18.22 -0.59
N VAL A 91 5.15 -18.80 -0.06
CA VAL A 91 6.37 -19.09 -0.81
C VAL A 91 6.36 -20.53 -1.34
N GLY A 92 6.62 -20.68 -2.62
CA GLY A 92 6.86 -21.95 -3.32
C GLY A 92 5.59 -22.72 -3.68
N ARG A 93 4.52 -22.66 -2.89
CA ARG A 93 3.27 -23.40 -3.11
C ARG A 93 2.07 -22.72 -2.42
N PRO A 94 0.84 -23.02 -2.83
CA PRO A 94 -0.37 -22.37 -2.30
C PRO A 94 -0.57 -22.52 -0.79
N ASP A 95 -0.11 -23.64 -0.22
CA ASP A 95 -0.13 -23.93 1.23
C ASP A 95 1.23 -23.68 1.90
N GLY A 96 2.13 -22.97 1.23
CA GLY A 96 3.46 -22.64 1.73
C GLY A 96 3.40 -21.65 2.91
N ARG A 97 4.57 -21.42 3.54
CA ARG A 97 4.69 -20.43 4.61
C ARG A 97 4.44 -19.02 4.03
N GLN A 98 3.64 -18.22 4.71
CA GLN A 98 3.51 -16.79 4.42
C GLN A 98 4.84 -16.05 4.63
N GLN A 99 5.08 -14.99 3.90
CA GLN A 99 6.26 -14.15 4.09
C GLN A 99 6.27 -13.56 5.51
N LEU A 100 5.12 -13.07 5.95
CA LEU A 100 4.90 -12.69 7.35
C LEU A 100 3.54 -13.23 7.80
N ASN A 101 3.51 -14.05 8.85
CA ASN A 101 2.27 -14.58 9.37
C ASN A 101 1.43 -13.50 10.07
N LEU A 102 0.13 -13.77 10.26
CA LEU A 102 -0.84 -12.81 10.82
C LEU A 102 -0.43 -12.27 12.19
N GLU A 103 0.11 -13.11 13.07
CA GLU A 103 0.52 -12.70 14.42
C GLU A 103 1.69 -11.73 14.37
N ALA A 104 2.75 -12.09 13.62
CA ALA A 104 3.92 -11.23 13.44
C ALA A 104 3.57 -9.94 12.68
N TYR A 105 2.66 -10.03 11.71
CA TYR A 105 2.16 -8.87 10.98
C TYR A 105 1.40 -7.91 11.89
N GLY A 106 0.45 -8.39 12.69
CA GLY A 106 -0.31 -7.57 13.63
C GLY A 106 0.58 -6.92 14.69
N PHE A 107 1.51 -7.69 15.26
CA PHE A 107 2.45 -7.17 16.23
C PHE A 107 3.36 -6.08 15.66
N GLY A 108 4.00 -6.34 14.52
CA GLY A 108 4.90 -5.37 13.87
C GLY A 108 4.15 -4.13 13.37
N MET A 109 2.92 -4.30 12.86
CA MET A 109 2.07 -3.18 12.44
C MET A 109 1.69 -2.31 13.65
N GLY A 110 1.31 -2.90 14.77
CA GLY A 110 1.01 -2.17 16.01
C GLY A 110 2.18 -1.34 16.49
N GLN A 111 3.40 -1.89 16.45
CA GLN A 111 4.61 -1.14 16.79
C GLN A 111 4.83 0.04 15.82
N LEU A 112 4.76 -0.22 14.51
CA LEU A 112 4.97 0.81 13.48
C LEU A 112 3.96 1.94 13.61
N LEU A 113 2.66 1.62 13.77
CA LEU A 113 1.60 2.61 13.88
C LEU A 113 1.73 3.46 15.15
N ASN A 114 2.09 2.86 16.28
CA ASN A 114 2.32 3.60 17.52
C ASN A 114 3.52 4.56 17.39
N GLU A 115 4.59 4.11 16.75
CA GLU A 115 5.75 4.98 16.47
C GLU A 115 5.40 6.14 15.55
N MET A 116 4.66 5.87 14.45
CA MET A 116 4.25 6.92 13.52
C MET A 116 3.29 7.92 14.17
N LYS A 117 2.29 7.43 14.90
CA LYS A 117 1.30 8.28 15.60
C LYS A 117 1.95 9.22 16.62
N ALA A 118 3.04 8.79 17.25
CA ALA A 118 3.79 9.63 18.19
C ALA A 118 4.51 10.82 17.51
N GLU A 119 4.76 10.73 16.21
CA GLU A 119 5.51 11.75 15.45
C GLU A 119 4.61 12.60 14.55
N THR A 120 3.53 12.01 13.97
CA THR A 120 2.75 12.67 12.93
C THR A 120 1.35 12.07 12.79
N GLN A 121 0.50 12.69 11.97
CA GLN A 121 -0.78 12.12 11.59
C GLN A 121 -0.58 10.93 10.63
N VAL A 122 -1.39 9.89 10.78
CA VAL A 122 -1.33 8.69 9.95
C VAL A 122 -2.71 8.38 9.40
N LEU A 123 -2.77 8.07 8.10
CA LEU A 123 -3.89 7.39 7.46
C LEU A 123 -3.37 6.08 6.87
N VAL A 124 -3.98 4.97 7.25
CA VAL A 124 -3.62 3.66 6.70
C VAL A 124 -4.56 3.30 5.56
N ILE A 125 -3.97 2.86 4.46
CA ILE A 125 -4.69 2.40 3.26
C ILE A 125 -4.64 0.89 3.23
N GLY A 126 -5.80 0.25 3.04
CA GLY A 126 -6.00 -1.19 3.00
C GLY A 126 -5.30 -1.88 1.84
N LEU A 127 -5.51 -3.18 1.75
CA LEU A 127 -4.88 -4.05 0.77
C LEU A 127 -5.77 -4.19 -0.46
N THR A 128 -5.17 -4.40 -1.62
CA THR A 128 -5.90 -4.62 -2.88
C THR A 128 -6.15 -6.11 -3.09
N PRO A 129 -7.25 -6.49 -3.76
CA PRO A 129 -7.47 -7.87 -4.15
C PRO A 129 -6.43 -8.34 -5.17
N VAL A 130 -6.40 -9.65 -5.43
CA VAL A 130 -5.51 -10.32 -6.37
C VAL A 130 -6.31 -11.21 -7.31
N ASP A 131 -5.86 -11.37 -8.55
CA ASP A 131 -6.41 -12.40 -9.46
C ASP A 131 -5.70 -13.73 -9.19
N GLU A 132 -6.39 -14.61 -8.48
CA GLU A 132 -5.85 -15.93 -8.10
C GLU A 132 -5.68 -16.88 -9.30
N HIS A 133 -6.37 -16.62 -10.43
CA HIS A 133 -6.35 -17.49 -11.60
C HIS A 133 -5.00 -17.50 -12.33
N VAL A 134 -4.19 -16.47 -12.12
CA VAL A 134 -2.89 -16.32 -12.76
C VAL A 134 -1.71 -16.57 -11.83
N MET A 135 -1.98 -17.07 -10.62
CA MET A 135 -0.92 -17.44 -9.68
C MET A 135 -0.20 -18.75 -10.12
N PRO A 136 1.11 -18.92 -9.83
CA PRO A 136 1.95 -18.10 -8.95
C PRO A 136 2.53 -16.85 -9.64
N PHE A 137 2.64 -15.78 -8.86
CA PHE A 137 3.37 -14.61 -9.28
C PHE A 137 4.89 -14.88 -9.23
N ALA A 138 5.63 -14.48 -10.28
CA ALA A 138 7.08 -14.68 -10.40
C ALA A 138 7.53 -16.13 -10.13
N ASP A 139 6.75 -17.10 -10.60
CA ASP A 139 6.97 -18.54 -10.53
C ASP A 139 7.07 -19.16 -9.11
N CYS A 140 6.91 -18.37 -8.05
CA CYS A 140 7.12 -18.88 -6.70
C CYS A 140 6.25 -18.24 -5.60
N LEU A 141 5.50 -17.17 -5.86
CA LEU A 141 4.70 -16.51 -4.87
C LEU A 141 3.21 -16.71 -5.14
N TRP A 142 2.54 -17.22 -4.13
CA TRP A 142 1.11 -17.49 -4.18
C TRP A 142 0.38 -16.48 -3.32
N TYR A 143 -0.53 -15.76 -3.94
CA TYR A 143 -1.44 -14.83 -3.27
C TYR A 143 -2.85 -15.36 -3.35
N SER A 144 -3.63 -15.16 -2.29
CA SER A 144 -5.07 -15.46 -2.26
C SER A 144 -5.85 -14.32 -1.63
N ASN A 145 -7.09 -14.12 -2.08
CA ASN A 145 -7.97 -13.12 -1.47
C ASN A 145 -8.35 -13.50 -0.03
N GLU A 146 -8.31 -14.78 0.33
CA GLU A 146 -8.46 -15.22 1.72
C GLU A 146 -7.33 -14.70 2.61
N ASP A 147 -6.07 -14.86 2.21
CA ASP A 147 -4.91 -14.35 2.96
C ASP A 147 -4.90 -12.82 3.00
N VAL A 148 -5.25 -12.16 1.90
CA VAL A 148 -5.35 -10.70 1.83
C VAL A 148 -6.44 -10.19 2.78
N ALA A 149 -7.63 -10.79 2.77
CA ALA A 149 -8.73 -10.43 3.66
C ALA A 149 -8.35 -10.60 5.14
N ALA A 150 -7.66 -11.71 5.47
CA ALA A 150 -7.19 -11.97 6.83
C ALA A 150 -6.19 -10.91 7.31
N HIS A 151 -5.21 -10.54 6.47
CA HIS A 151 -4.25 -9.49 6.80
C HIS A 151 -4.91 -8.10 6.88
N GLU A 152 -5.86 -7.78 5.99
CA GLU A 152 -6.59 -6.52 6.06
C GLU A 152 -7.46 -6.44 7.31
N ALA A 153 -8.05 -7.55 7.76
CA ALA A 153 -8.80 -7.59 9.01
C ALA A 153 -7.91 -7.28 10.22
N VAL A 154 -6.73 -7.90 10.30
CA VAL A 154 -5.73 -7.60 11.34
C VAL A 154 -5.27 -6.14 11.26
N LEU A 155 -5.03 -5.62 10.05
CA LEU A 155 -4.66 -4.22 9.83
C LEU A 155 -5.74 -3.25 10.33
N ALA A 156 -7.00 -3.52 9.99
CA ALA A 156 -8.14 -2.71 10.42
C ALA A 156 -8.32 -2.74 11.95
N GLU A 157 -8.14 -3.91 12.58
CA GLU A 157 -8.18 -4.05 14.04
C GLU A 157 -7.05 -3.27 14.71
N THR A 158 -5.83 -3.41 14.20
CA THR A 158 -4.66 -2.67 14.70
C THR A 158 -4.84 -1.15 14.59
N CYS A 159 -5.41 -0.68 13.48
CA CYS A 159 -5.73 0.75 13.30
C CYS A 159 -6.78 1.24 14.30
N ARG A 160 -7.83 0.45 14.52
CA ARG A 160 -8.88 0.76 15.50
C ARG A 160 -8.31 0.85 16.92
N ASP A 161 -7.47 -0.11 17.31
CA ASP A 161 -6.86 -0.15 18.63
C ASP A 161 -5.88 1.00 18.86
N ALA A 162 -5.20 1.44 17.81
CA ALA A 162 -4.33 2.61 17.82
C ALA A 162 -5.06 3.94 17.63
N ASP A 163 -6.38 3.94 17.40
CA ASP A 163 -7.17 5.12 17.03
C ASP A 163 -6.54 5.88 15.84
N ILE A 164 -6.33 5.14 14.74
CA ILE A 164 -5.77 5.63 13.47
C ILE A 164 -6.80 5.43 12.37
N PRO A 165 -7.08 6.44 11.54
CA PRO A 165 -7.97 6.31 10.39
C PRO A 165 -7.50 5.20 9.43
N PHE A 166 -8.46 4.41 8.95
CA PHE A 166 -8.23 3.31 8.03
C PHE A 166 -9.17 3.40 6.82
N LEU A 167 -8.61 3.32 5.63
CA LEU A 167 -9.34 3.26 4.38
C LEU A 167 -9.35 1.81 3.85
N PRO A 168 -10.44 1.04 4.02
CA PRO A 168 -10.52 -0.34 3.54
C PRO A 168 -10.56 -0.38 2.01
N LEU A 169 -9.81 -1.29 1.40
CA LEU A 169 -9.78 -1.44 -0.06
C LEU A 169 -10.21 -2.83 -0.54
N HIS A 170 -9.77 -3.90 0.10
CA HIS A 170 -9.99 -5.27 -0.40
C HIS A 170 -11.45 -5.54 -0.74
N ARG A 171 -12.32 -5.43 0.26
CA ARG A 171 -13.75 -5.69 0.06
C ARG A 171 -14.39 -4.68 -0.89
N SER A 172 -14.06 -3.39 -0.76
CA SER A 172 -14.66 -2.34 -1.58
C SER A 172 -14.29 -2.46 -3.05
N MET A 173 -13.13 -3.01 -3.37
CA MET A 173 -12.74 -3.32 -4.76
C MET A 173 -13.42 -4.59 -5.26
N LEU A 174 -13.52 -5.65 -4.45
CA LEU A 174 -14.21 -6.90 -4.85
C LEU A 174 -15.71 -6.70 -5.11
N GLU A 175 -16.35 -5.71 -4.49
CA GLU A 175 -17.76 -5.37 -4.71
C GLU A 175 -17.99 -4.65 -6.06
N GLU A 176 -16.94 -4.17 -6.72
CA GLU A 176 -17.05 -3.55 -8.04
C GLU A 176 -17.13 -4.63 -9.14
N PRO A 177 -18.13 -4.56 -10.04
CA PRO A 177 -18.37 -5.64 -11.02
C PRO A 177 -17.18 -5.93 -11.93
N ASP A 178 -16.42 -4.91 -12.26
CA ASP A 178 -15.35 -4.98 -13.26
C ASP A 178 -13.93 -4.97 -12.64
N TRP A 179 -13.80 -5.22 -11.33
CA TRP A 179 -12.52 -5.10 -10.64
C TRP A 179 -11.38 -5.93 -11.25
N LEU A 180 -11.69 -7.08 -11.85
CA LEU A 180 -10.71 -7.91 -12.56
C LEU A 180 -10.09 -7.18 -13.76
N THR A 181 -10.84 -6.29 -14.41
CA THR A 181 -10.31 -5.49 -15.53
C THR A 181 -9.32 -4.42 -15.08
N TRP A 182 -9.24 -4.16 -13.77
CA TRP A 182 -8.29 -3.22 -13.18
C TRP A 182 -6.94 -3.84 -12.85
N MET A 183 -6.81 -5.16 -13.09
CA MET A 183 -5.57 -5.87 -12.85
C MET A 183 -4.66 -5.86 -14.08
N GLU A 184 -3.36 -5.79 -13.85
CA GLU A 184 -2.37 -6.13 -14.86
C GLU A 184 -2.38 -7.65 -15.11
N PRO A 185 -1.84 -8.14 -16.25
CA PRO A 185 -1.83 -9.58 -16.58
C PRO A 185 -1.13 -10.47 -15.55
N ASP A 186 -0.36 -9.91 -14.63
CA ASP A 186 0.31 -10.64 -13.56
C ASP A 186 -0.60 -10.94 -12.34
N GLY A 187 -1.83 -10.43 -12.34
CA GLY A 187 -2.84 -10.69 -11.31
C GLY A 187 -2.55 -10.09 -9.93
N LEU A 188 -1.48 -9.32 -9.80
CA LEU A 188 -1.07 -8.69 -8.54
C LEU A 188 -1.11 -7.17 -8.60
N HIS A 189 -0.71 -6.61 -9.73
CA HIS A 189 -0.60 -5.17 -9.89
C HIS A 189 -1.85 -4.59 -10.53
N LEU A 190 -2.15 -3.34 -10.18
CA LEU A 190 -3.26 -2.59 -10.75
C LEU A 190 -2.81 -1.84 -12.00
N ASN A 191 -3.70 -1.72 -12.97
CA ASN A 191 -3.57 -0.81 -14.10
C ASN A 191 -4.05 0.60 -13.74
N GLY A 192 -4.10 1.50 -14.74
CA GLY A 192 -4.51 2.89 -14.53
C GLY A 192 -5.90 3.06 -13.89
N GLU A 193 -6.87 2.19 -14.19
CA GLU A 193 -8.23 2.24 -13.63
C GLU A 193 -8.22 1.85 -12.14
N GLY A 194 -7.54 0.77 -11.78
CA GLY A 194 -7.41 0.37 -10.39
C GLY A 194 -6.68 1.43 -9.54
N HIS A 195 -5.63 2.05 -10.08
CA HIS A 195 -4.97 3.18 -9.44
C HIS A 195 -5.87 4.41 -9.33
N HIS A 196 -6.71 4.68 -10.33
CA HIS A 196 -7.69 5.75 -10.27
C HIS A 196 -8.71 5.53 -9.16
N PHE A 197 -9.23 4.31 -9.01
CA PHE A 197 -10.15 3.96 -7.94
C PHE A 197 -9.56 4.28 -6.55
N ILE A 198 -8.32 3.85 -6.28
CA ILE A 198 -7.66 4.13 -5.00
C ILE A 198 -7.51 5.65 -4.80
N ASN A 199 -7.09 6.38 -5.83
CA ASN A 199 -6.98 7.84 -5.76
C ASN A 199 -8.30 8.50 -5.37
N GLN A 200 -9.42 8.13 -6.00
CA GLN A 200 -10.74 8.67 -5.67
C GLN A 200 -11.13 8.39 -4.22
N ARG A 201 -10.86 7.19 -3.72
CA ARG A 201 -11.10 6.84 -2.31
C ARG A 201 -10.23 7.69 -1.37
N CYS A 202 -8.96 7.89 -1.69
CA CYS A 202 -8.07 8.76 -0.90
C CYS A 202 -8.58 10.21 -0.87
N LEU A 203 -9.02 10.76 -2.00
CA LEU A 203 -9.56 12.12 -2.08
C LEU A 203 -10.79 12.30 -1.18
N LEU A 204 -11.71 11.33 -1.16
CA LEU A 204 -12.89 11.38 -0.30
C LEU A 204 -12.53 11.39 1.19
N TYR A 205 -11.47 10.66 1.57
CA TYR A 205 -11.01 10.58 2.96
C TYR A 205 -10.20 11.80 3.41
N THR A 206 -9.50 12.44 2.49
CA THR A 206 -8.59 13.56 2.78
C THR A 206 -9.15 14.92 2.43
N SER A 207 -10.30 14.98 1.74
CA SER A 207 -10.99 16.24 1.48
C SER A 207 -11.50 16.85 2.79
N PRO A 208 -11.31 18.16 3.03
CA PRO A 208 -11.94 18.81 4.16
C PRO A 208 -13.46 18.63 4.04
N SER A 209 -14.08 18.11 5.09
CA SER A 209 -15.55 18.12 5.18
C SER A 209 -16.01 19.55 4.92
N PRO A 210 -17.03 19.75 4.07
CA PRO A 210 -17.65 21.07 3.99
C PRO A 210 -18.09 21.44 5.41
N ARG A 211 -17.38 22.36 6.03
CA ARG A 211 -17.84 22.94 7.30
C ARG A 211 -18.98 23.86 6.92
N ASP A 212 -20.15 23.51 7.39
CA ASP A 212 -21.32 24.38 7.42
C ASP A 212 -21.01 25.74 8.06
#